data_6a9e46eed1517ccabb7869f11ee11c6b
#
_entry.id   6a9e46eed1517ccabb7869f11ee11c6b
#
_cell.length_a   1.000
_cell.length_b   1.000
_cell.length_c   1.000
_cell.angle_alpha   90.00
_cell.angle_beta   90.00
_cell.angle_gamma   90.00
#
_symmetry.space_group_name_H-M   'P 1'
#
loop_
_entity.id
_entity.type
_entity.pdbx_description
1 polymer ?
#
loop_
_entity_poly.entity_id
_entity_poly.type
_entity_poly.pdbx_seq_one_letter_code
_entity_poly.pdbx_strand_id
1 'polypeptide(L)'
;NHPDTYLDGRDIHDVQPEDIPAERVDVIMGGFPCQAFSIAGYRKGFDDDRGDLFFELLRMIEGCKPRAIFIENVKNMVGHDHGNTFKVIREALTENNYFIKWKVLNGKDYGNIPQNRERIYIVGFDTKEAYDLFEFPEEIKLTTSLQDVINFGDKLDEVYYYREGKQNFYDQLKFEVTSQDTVYQWRRQYVRENKNGVVPTLTANMGTGGHNVPLILTDSGEIRKLTPKETFNV
;
A
#
# COMPACT_ATOMS: atom_id res chain seq x y z
N ASN A 1 -17.57 -5.73 -6.31
CA ASN A 1 -17.60 -6.28 -7.64
C ASN A 1 -17.57 -7.82 -7.66
N HIS A 2 -17.86 -8.43 -6.52
CA HIS A 2 -17.96 -9.88 -6.34
C HIS A 2 -19.31 -10.20 -5.68
N PRO A 3 -20.42 -10.25 -6.46
CA PRO A 3 -21.79 -10.33 -5.92
C PRO A 3 -22.05 -11.61 -5.10
N ASP A 4 -21.28 -12.66 -5.36
CA ASP A 4 -21.41 -13.96 -4.68
C ASP A 4 -20.46 -14.09 -3.47
N THR A 5 -19.77 -13.01 -3.10
CA THR A 5 -18.84 -13.02 -1.95
C THR A 5 -19.58 -12.62 -0.69
N TYR A 6 -19.49 -13.43 0.36
CA TYR A 6 -19.93 -13.06 1.69
C TYR A 6 -19.13 -11.83 2.19
N LEU A 7 -19.83 -10.80 2.61
CA LEU A 7 -19.25 -9.59 3.18
C LEU A 7 -19.69 -9.45 4.63
N ASP A 8 -18.74 -9.52 5.54
CA ASP A 8 -18.94 -9.11 6.93
C ASP A 8 -18.45 -7.67 7.10
N GLY A 9 -19.31 -6.78 7.51
CA GLY A 9 -19.01 -5.36 7.71
C GLY A 9 -18.64 -4.99 9.15
N ARG A 10 -18.53 -5.96 10.04
CA ARG A 10 -18.13 -5.73 11.44
C ARG A 10 -16.66 -5.34 11.55
N ASP A 11 -16.27 -4.75 12.67
CA ASP A 11 -14.86 -4.61 13.02
C ASP A 11 -14.26 -6.02 13.27
N ILE A 12 -13.00 -6.24 12.88
CA ILE A 12 -12.34 -7.54 13.05
C ILE A 12 -12.29 -7.98 14.54
N HIS A 13 -12.31 -7.03 15.47
CA HIS A 13 -12.38 -7.33 16.91
C HIS A 13 -13.68 -8.04 17.31
N ASP A 14 -14.77 -7.79 16.56
CA ASP A 14 -16.10 -8.36 16.81
C ASP A 14 -16.34 -9.65 16.02
N VAL A 15 -15.45 -10.01 15.10
CA VAL A 15 -15.58 -11.24 14.27
C VAL A 15 -14.81 -12.38 14.93
N GLN A 16 -15.47 -13.52 15.07
CA GLN A 16 -14.83 -14.75 15.58
C GLN A 16 -14.50 -15.69 14.41
N PRO A 17 -13.47 -16.57 14.55
CA PRO A 17 -13.17 -17.59 13.55
C PRO A 17 -14.37 -18.45 13.19
N GLU A 18 -15.26 -18.74 14.16
CA GLU A 18 -16.47 -19.52 14.01
C GLU A 18 -17.56 -18.82 13.19
N ASP A 19 -17.48 -17.50 13.05
CA ASP A 19 -18.40 -16.71 12.21
C ASP A 19 -18.14 -16.88 10.72
N ILE A 20 -16.96 -17.41 10.34
CA ILE A 20 -16.57 -17.60 8.93
C ILE A 20 -17.44 -18.71 8.34
N PRO A 21 -18.25 -18.44 7.29
CA PRO A 21 -19.20 -19.40 6.73
C PRO A 21 -18.50 -20.42 5.81
N ALA A 22 -17.48 -21.10 6.30
CA ALA A 22 -16.72 -22.08 5.55
C ALA A 22 -16.27 -23.22 6.47
N GLU A 23 -16.44 -24.44 6.02
CA GLU A 23 -15.92 -25.64 6.73
C GLU A 23 -14.38 -25.63 6.81
N ARG A 24 -13.74 -24.96 5.87
CA ARG A 24 -12.29 -24.84 5.78
C ARG A 24 -11.89 -23.52 5.12
N VAL A 25 -10.92 -22.86 5.71
CA VAL A 25 -10.26 -21.68 5.12
C VAL A 25 -8.95 -22.12 4.48
N ASP A 26 -8.81 -21.95 3.17
CA ASP A 26 -7.56 -22.29 2.49
C ASP A 26 -6.53 -21.18 2.54
N VAL A 27 -6.96 -19.92 2.45
CA VAL A 27 -6.06 -18.75 2.45
C VAL A 27 -6.64 -17.63 3.28
N ILE A 28 -5.84 -17.04 4.15
CA ILE A 28 -6.14 -15.73 4.75
C ILE A 28 -5.23 -14.69 4.13
N MET A 29 -5.84 -13.61 3.63
CA MET A 29 -5.12 -12.45 3.09
C MET A 29 -5.43 -11.23 3.95
N GLY A 30 -4.40 -10.47 4.32
CA GLY A 30 -4.58 -9.29 5.15
C GLY A 30 -3.51 -8.24 4.95
N GLY A 31 -3.90 -6.97 5.17
CA GLY A 31 -3.01 -5.84 5.33
C GLY A 31 -3.46 -5.06 6.56
N PHE A 32 -2.54 -4.61 7.36
CA PHE A 32 -2.82 -3.84 8.56
C PHE A 32 -1.93 -2.58 8.62
N PRO A 33 -2.36 -1.51 9.32
CA PRO A 33 -1.55 -0.31 9.48
C PRO A 33 -0.22 -0.62 10.18
N CYS A 34 0.88 -0.05 9.68
CA CYS A 34 2.17 -0.12 10.36
C CYS A 34 2.15 0.83 11.56
N GLN A 35 1.76 0.34 12.69
CA GLN A 35 1.86 1.01 13.99
C GLN A 35 2.90 0.30 14.87
N ALA A 36 3.42 0.99 15.88
CA ALA A 36 4.41 0.42 16.75
C ALA A 36 3.80 -0.71 17.59
N PHE A 37 4.33 -1.92 17.42
CA PHE A 37 4.08 -3.01 18.35
C PHE A 37 5.04 -2.89 19.54
N SER A 38 4.56 -3.04 20.75
CA SER A 38 5.48 -3.32 21.83
C SER A 38 5.58 -4.84 22.02
N ILE A 39 6.80 -5.36 22.02
CA ILE A 39 7.09 -6.76 22.40
C ILE A 39 6.50 -7.06 23.79
N ALA A 40 6.40 -6.06 24.66
CA ALA A 40 5.79 -6.15 25.97
C ALA A 40 4.26 -6.40 25.90
N GLY A 41 3.58 -5.90 24.87
CA GLY A 41 2.15 -6.17 24.64
C GLY A 41 1.91 -7.62 24.22
N TYR A 42 2.71 -8.16 23.30
CA TYR A 42 2.61 -9.56 22.87
C TYR A 42 2.77 -10.56 24.05
N ARG A 43 3.70 -10.28 24.98
CA ARG A 43 3.95 -11.17 26.14
C ARG A 43 3.03 -10.96 27.33
N LYS A 44 2.28 -9.85 27.38
CA LYS A 44 1.40 -9.52 28.52
C LYS A 44 -0.07 -9.85 28.29
N GLY A 45 -0.45 -10.36 27.11
CA GLY A 45 -1.87 -10.56 26.75
C GLY A 45 -2.61 -9.23 26.65
N PHE A 46 -3.14 -8.94 25.57
CA PHE A 46 -4.17 -8.01 25.09
C PHE A 46 -4.78 -6.92 26.02
N ASP A 47 -4.04 -6.39 27.00
CA ASP A 47 -4.54 -5.38 27.92
C ASP A 47 -4.31 -3.92 27.46
N ASP A 48 -3.86 -3.68 26.24
CA ASP A 48 -3.73 -2.33 25.69
C ASP A 48 -4.83 -2.10 24.62
N ASP A 49 -5.77 -1.19 24.93
CA ASP A 49 -6.95 -0.78 24.15
C ASP A 49 -6.66 -0.26 22.71
N ARG A 50 -5.46 -0.33 22.25
CA ARG A 50 -5.04 -0.07 20.88
C ARG A 50 -4.67 -1.35 20.17
N GLY A 51 -5.60 -2.30 20.24
CA GLY A 51 -5.52 -3.62 19.64
C GLY A 51 -4.78 -3.59 18.32
N ASP A 52 -3.60 -4.15 18.30
CA ASP A 52 -2.79 -4.21 17.12
C ASP A 52 -3.49 -5.12 16.12
N LEU A 53 -3.96 -4.56 15.03
CA LEU A 53 -4.68 -5.30 13.99
C LEU A 53 -3.88 -6.50 13.45
N PHE A 54 -2.57 -6.54 13.67
CA PHE A 54 -1.79 -7.73 13.41
C PHE A 54 -2.19 -8.88 14.34
N PHE A 55 -2.41 -8.63 15.65
CA PHE A 55 -2.79 -9.69 16.59
C PHE A 55 -4.24 -10.16 16.34
N GLU A 56 -5.13 -9.27 15.87
CA GLU A 56 -6.46 -9.69 15.43
C GLU A 56 -6.37 -10.59 14.18
N LEU A 57 -5.53 -10.22 13.21
CA LEU A 57 -5.26 -11.10 12.08
C LEU A 57 -4.67 -12.44 12.52
N LEU A 58 -3.73 -12.43 13.49
CA LEU A 58 -3.12 -13.63 14.05
C LEU A 58 -4.18 -14.50 14.76
N ARG A 59 -5.08 -13.92 15.55
CA ARG A 59 -6.21 -14.62 16.19
C ARG A 59 -7.09 -15.32 15.16
N MET A 60 -7.39 -14.67 14.02
CA MET A 60 -8.13 -15.30 12.94
C MET A 60 -7.34 -16.45 12.28
N ILE A 61 -6.03 -16.27 12.11
CA ILE A 61 -5.14 -17.33 11.59
C ILE A 61 -5.12 -18.54 12.54
N GLU A 62 -4.99 -18.32 13.85
CA GLU A 62 -4.99 -19.37 14.89
C GLU A 62 -6.30 -20.16 14.91
N GLY A 63 -7.42 -19.47 14.80
CA GLY A 63 -8.74 -20.10 14.81
C GLY A 63 -9.09 -20.84 13.52
N CYS A 64 -8.88 -20.18 12.38
CA CYS A 64 -9.23 -20.74 11.06
C CYS A 64 -8.21 -21.76 10.54
N LYS A 65 -6.95 -21.70 10.98
CA LYS A 65 -5.85 -22.58 10.55
C LYS A 65 -5.76 -22.73 9.01
N PRO A 66 -5.60 -21.60 8.26
CA PRO A 66 -5.54 -21.66 6.82
C PRO A 66 -4.31 -22.42 6.33
N ARG A 67 -4.39 -23.00 5.12
CA ARG A 67 -3.23 -23.66 4.49
C ARG A 67 -2.15 -22.67 4.09
N ALA A 68 -2.56 -21.45 3.75
CA ALA A 68 -1.64 -20.38 3.40
C ALA A 68 -2.10 -19.04 3.96
N ILE A 69 -1.14 -18.17 4.24
CA ILE A 69 -1.36 -16.79 4.63
C ILE A 69 -0.62 -15.86 3.68
N PHE A 70 -1.22 -14.71 3.37
CA PHE A 70 -0.63 -13.69 2.54
C PHE A 70 -0.83 -12.32 3.20
N ILE A 71 0.26 -11.69 3.64
CA ILE A 71 0.23 -10.44 4.38
C ILE A 71 0.98 -9.36 3.59
N GLU A 72 0.35 -8.19 3.42
CA GLU A 72 0.96 -7.02 2.81
C GLU A 72 1.17 -5.91 3.84
N ASN A 73 2.28 -5.20 3.74
CA ASN A 73 2.50 -3.98 4.50
C ASN A 73 3.48 -3.03 3.81
N VAL A 74 3.69 -1.83 4.37
CA VAL A 74 4.68 -0.89 3.87
C VAL A 74 6.10 -1.43 4.07
N LYS A 75 7.01 -1.14 3.13
CA LYS A 75 8.44 -1.52 3.22
C LYS A 75 9.07 -1.16 4.57
N ASN A 76 8.71 0.00 5.11
CA ASN A 76 9.32 0.49 6.36
C ASN A 76 9.06 -0.42 7.56
N MET A 77 8.08 -1.32 7.49
CA MET A 77 7.84 -2.32 8.55
C MET A 77 9.08 -3.17 8.84
N VAL A 78 9.89 -3.47 7.82
CA VAL A 78 11.12 -4.27 7.99
C VAL A 78 12.13 -3.62 8.94
N GLY A 79 12.29 -2.29 8.82
CA GLY A 79 13.22 -1.52 9.67
C GLY A 79 12.58 -0.83 10.87
N HIS A 80 11.26 -0.93 11.01
CA HIS A 80 10.53 -0.28 12.08
C HIS A 80 10.99 -0.78 13.45
N ASP A 81 11.19 0.16 14.40
CA ASP A 81 11.71 -0.14 15.74
C ASP A 81 12.98 -1.01 15.70
N HIS A 82 13.96 -0.58 14.89
CA HIS A 82 15.23 -1.30 14.69
C HIS A 82 15.05 -2.77 14.23
N GLY A 83 13.94 -3.07 13.54
CA GLY A 83 13.59 -4.40 13.05
C GLY A 83 12.81 -5.26 14.06
N ASN A 84 12.55 -4.77 15.26
CA ASN A 84 11.84 -5.52 16.30
C ASN A 84 10.40 -5.84 15.88
N THR A 85 9.70 -4.90 15.27
CA THR A 85 8.32 -5.11 14.77
C THR A 85 8.25 -6.30 13.82
N PHE A 86 9.10 -6.34 12.83
CA PHE A 86 9.11 -7.42 11.85
C PHE A 86 9.56 -8.75 12.46
N LYS A 87 10.49 -8.71 13.42
CA LYS A 87 10.90 -9.89 14.19
C LYS A 87 9.72 -10.51 14.93
N VAL A 88 8.92 -9.71 15.66
CA VAL A 88 7.73 -10.18 16.39
C VAL A 88 6.72 -10.85 15.44
N ILE A 89 6.44 -10.23 14.28
CA ILE A 89 5.54 -10.81 13.29
C ILE A 89 6.05 -12.20 12.84
N ARG A 90 7.33 -12.30 12.51
CA ARG A 90 7.93 -13.55 12.07
C ARG A 90 7.87 -14.64 13.16
N GLU A 91 8.22 -14.29 14.37
CA GLU A 91 8.19 -15.20 15.52
C GLU A 91 6.76 -15.70 15.75
N ALA A 92 5.77 -14.80 15.82
CA ALA A 92 4.37 -15.16 16.03
C ALA A 92 3.83 -16.10 14.93
N LEU A 93 4.12 -15.84 13.67
CA LEU A 93 3.69 -16.73 12.58
C LEU A 93 4.40 -18.09 12.63
N THR A 94 5.67 -18.13 13.01
CA THR A 94 6.43 -19.37 13.12
C THR A 94 5.97 -20.19 14.34
N GLU A 95 5.68 -19.57 15.47
CA GLU A 95 5.11 -20.20 16.66
C GLU A 95 3.73 -20.82 16.36
N ASN A 96 3.01 -20.26 15.40
CA ASN A 96 1.76 -20.81 14.86
C ASN A 96 1.97 -21.87 13.76
N ASN A 97 3.16 -22.43 13.65
CA ASN A 97 3.56 -23.51 12.73
C ASN A 97 3.53 -23.15 11.26
N TYR A 98 3.66 -21.86 10.89
CA TYR A 98 3.80 -21.47 9.48
C TYR A 98 5.27 -21.37 9.07
N PHE A 99 5.59 -21.97 7.94
CA PHE A 99 6.84 -21.74 7.22
C PHE A 99 6.69 -20.46 6.39
N ILE A 100 7.51 -19.44 6.63
CA ILE A 100 7.33 -18.11 6.02
C ILE A 100 8.46 -17.72 5.09
N LYS A 101 8.09 -17.13 3.93
CA LYS A 101 8.96 -16.37 3.04
C LYS A 101 8.48 -14.92 3.00
N TRP A 102 9.38 -14.01 2.72
CA TRP A 102 9.03 -12.60 2.54
C TRP A 102 9.94 -11.92 1.52
N LYS A 103 9.39 -10.93 0.82
CA LYS A 103 10.13 -10.09 -0.13
C LYS A 103 9.51 -8.70 -0.18
N VAL A 104 10.35 -7.67 -0.38
CA VAL A 104 9.87 -6.33 -0.71
C VAL A 104 9.78 -6.23 -2.23
N LEU A 105 8.57 -5.95 -2.73
CA LEU A 105 8.29 -5.79 -4.14
C LEU A 105 7.90 -4.35 -4.42
N ASN A 106 8.24 -3.85 -5.62
CA ASN A 106 7.87 -2.52 -6.08
C ASN A 106 6.95 -2.62 -7.30
N GLY A 107 5.86 -1.88 -7.33
CA GLY A 107 4.89 -1.91 -8.43
C GLY A 107 5.51 -1.75 -9.82
N LYS A 108 6.51 -0.88 -9.95
CA LYS A 108 7.21 -0.66 -11.22
C LYS A 108 8.07 -1.85 -11.68
N ASP A 109 8.57 -2.65 -10.74
CA ASP A 109 9.51 -3.75 -11.03
C ASP A 109 8.81 -5.10 -11.17
N TYR A 110 7.56 -5.22 -10.68
CA TYR A 110 6.81 -6.49 -10.67
C TYR A 110 5.42 -6.41 -11.30
N GLY A 111 4.83 -5.21 -11.41
CA GLY A 111 3.47 -5.02 -11.91
C GLY A 111 3.38 -4.31 -13.25
N ASN A 112 4.49 -3.90 -13.85
CA ASN A 112 4.54 -3.04 -15.05
C ASN A 112 3.69 -1.75 -14.88
N ILE A 113 3.66 -1.21 -13.66
CA ILE A 113 2.91 0.00 -13.31
C ILE A 113 3.92 1.12 -13.07
N PRO A 114 3.81 2.30 -13.71
CA PRO A 114 4.76 3.38 -13.51
C PRO A 114 4.55 4.10 -12.17
N GLN A 115 4.55 3.33 -11.08
CA GLN A 115 4.45 3.82 -9.71
C GLN A 115 5.57 3.26 -8.84
N ASN A 116 6.25 4.13 -8.12
CA ASN A 116 7.19 3.72 -7.08
C ASN A 116 6.41 3.40 -5.79
N ARG A 117 5.96 2.15 -5.66
CA ARG A 117 5.20 1.63 -4.52
C ARG A 117 5.86 0.37 -4.00
N GLU A 118 6.71 0.54 -2.99
CA GLU A 118 7.38 -0.58 -2.32
C GLU A 118 6.51 -1.12 -1.19
N ARG A 119 6.27 -2.44 -1.22
CA ARG A 119 5.52 -3.17 -0.20
C ARG A 119 6.25 -4.45 0.19
N ILE A 120 6.23 -4.77 1.48
CA ILE A 120 6.63 -6.10 1.92
C ILE A 120 5.44 -7.04 1.79
N TYR A 121 5.71 -8.20 1.24
CA TYR A 121 4.79 -9.34 1.18
C TYR A 121 5.36 -10.47 2.00
N ILE A 122 4.56 -10.98 2.95
CA ILE A 122 4.90 -12.14 3.76
C ILE A 122 3.94 -13.25 3.35
N VAL A 123 4.47 -14.38 2.97
CA VAL A 123 3.71 -15.57 2.60
C VAL A 123 4.07 -16.70 3.56
N GLY A 124 3.07 -17.33 4.14
CA GLY A 124 3.25 -18.45 5.04
C GLY A 124 2.47 -19.67 4.58
N PHE A 125 2.99 -20.86 4.87
CA PHE A 125 2.41 -22.14 4.54
C PHE A 125 2.39 -23.06 5.75
N ASP A 126 1.32 -23.82 5.89
CA ASP A 126 1.14 -24.84 6.95
C ASP A 126 2.05 -26.07 6.76
N THR A 127 2.59 -26.27 5.55
CA THR A 127 3.47 -27.39 5.23
C THR A 127 4.81 -26.91 4.65
N LYS A 128 5.86 -27.66 4.98
CA LYS A 128 7.21 -27.43 4.44
C LYS A 128 7.26 -27.64 2.93
N GLU A 129 6.49 -28.57 2.41
CA GLU A 129 6.41 -28.88 0.98
C GLU A 129 5.89 -27.67 0.19
N ALA A 130 4.77 -27.06 0.61
CA ALA A 130 4.23 -25.88 -0.04
C ALA A 130 5.21 -24.69 0.06
N TYR A 131 5.86 -24.52 1.21
CA TYR A 131 6.89 -23.49 1.40
C TYR A 131 8.06 -23.67 0.41
N ASP A 132 8.55 -24.90 0.22
CA ASP A 132 9.72 -25.17 -0.64
C ASP A 132 9.37 -24.93 -2.12
N LEU A 133 8.14 -25.19 -2.53
CA LEU A 133 7.67 -24.98 -3.90
C LEU A 133 7.36 -23.53 -4.24
N PHE A 134 7.10 -22.69 -3.24
CA PHE A 134 6.76 -21.30 -3.50
C PHE A 134 8.01 -20.45 -3.77
N GLU A 135 7.93 -19.65 -4.84
CA GLU A 135 8.93 -18.63 -5.14
C GLU A 135 8.23 -17.31 -5.48
N PHE A 136 8.85 -16.20 -5.05
CA PHE A 136 8.40 -14.89 -5.49
C PHE A 136 8.70 -14.70 -6.98
N PRO A 137 7.86 -13.92 -7.70
CA PRO A 137 8.13 -13.64 -9.11
C PRO A 137 9.49 -12.94 -9.30
N GLU A 138 10.04 -13.08 -10.49
CA GLU A 138 11.19 -12.29 -10.92
C GLU A 138 10.78 -10.87 -11.32
N GLU A 139 11.73 -9.96 -11.29
CA GLU A 139 11.55 -8.59 -11.76
C GLU A 139 11.28 -8.56 -13.25
N ILE A 140 10.38 -7.69 -13.66
CA ILE A 140 10.09 -7.43 -15.08
C ILE A 140 10.51 -6.00 -15.44
N LYS A 141 10.85 -5.80 -16.70
CA LYS A 141 11.17 -4.46 -17.20
C LYS A 141 9.88 -3.63 -17.26
N LEU A 142 9.91 -2.45 -16.64
CA LEU A 142 8.84 -1.46 -16.81
C LEU A 142 8.79 -1.01 -18.27
N THR A 143 7.67 -1.24 -18.93
CA THR A 143 7.40 -0.81 -20.32
C THR A 143 6.29 0.23 -20.39
N THR A 144 5.41 0.29 -19.40
CA THR A 144 4.35 1.28 -19.30
C THR A 144 4.93 2.64 -18.90
N SER A 145 4.68 3.65 -19.71
CA SER A 145 5.09 5.04 -19.47
C SER A 145 4.03 5.84 -18.71
N LEU A 146 4.38 7.06 -18.29
CA LEU A 146 3.40 7.99 -17.71
C LEU A 146 2.31 8.38 -18.73
N GLN A 147 2.67 8.49 -20.01
CA GLN A 147 1.77 8.85 -21.09
C GLN A 147 0.74 7.75 -21.38
N ASP A 148 1.01 6.50 -21.02
CA ASP A 148 0.04 5.41 -21.16
C ASP A 148 -1.06 5.45 -20.09
N VAL A 149 -0.80 6.09 -18.95
CA VAL A 149 -1.69 6.07 -17.77
C VAL A 149 -2.26 7.44 -17.40
N ILE A 150 -1.60 8.53 -17.83
CA ILE A 150 -1.98 9.92 -17.56
C ILE A 150 -2.24 10.62 -18.91
N ASN A 151 -3.36 11.31 -19.02
CA ASN A 151 -3.65 12.12 -20.21
C ASN A 151 -3.22 13.57 -20.00
N PHE A 152 -2.15 13.98 -20.64
CA PHE A 152 -1.59 15.33 -20.51
C PHE A 152 -2.34 16.39 -21.34
N GLY A 153 -3.10 15.97 -22.35
CA GLY A 153 -3.76 16.86 -23.33
C GLY A 153 -5.22 17.19 -23.04
N ASP A 154 -5.91 16.41 -22.22
CA ASP A 154 -7.33 16.60 -21.98
C ASP A 154 -7.63 17.86 -21.17
N LYS A 155 -8.64 18.61 -21.64
CA LYS A 155 -9.25 19.67 -20.86
C LYS A 155 -10.23 19.06 -19.86
N LEU A 156 -9.95 19.26 -18.59
CA LEU A 156 -10.73 18.75 -17.46
C LEU A 156 -11.50 19.88 -16.76
N ASP A 157 -12.33 19.50 -15.79
CA ASP A 157 -13.01 20.43 -14.90
C ASP A 157 -12.03 21.27 -14.08
N GLU A 158 -12.38 22.52 -13.84
CA GLU A 158 -11.55 23.49 -13.08
C GLU A 158 -11.13 23.00 -11.68
N VAL A 159 -11.82 22.06 -11.10
CA VAL A 159 -11.50 21.47 -9.78
C VAL A 159 -10.16 20.74 -9.78
N TYR A 160 -9.67 20.33 -10.95
CA TYR A 160 -8.37 19.66 -11.05
C TYR A 160 -7.19 20.62 -11.18
N TYR A 161 -7.43 21.88 -11.58
CA TYR A 161 -6.38 22.84 -11.89
C TYR A 161 -5.98 23.71 -10.70
N TYR A 162 -4.70 24.02 -10.66
CA TYR A 162 -4.15 25.03 -9.76
C TYR A 162 -4.17 26.38 -10.48
N ARG A 163 -4.57 27.44 -9.79
CA ARG A 163 -4.78 28.75 -10.38
C ARG A 163 -4.15 29.85 -9.54
N GLU A 164 -3.64 30.86 -10.21
CA GLU A 164 -3.18 32.11 -9.58
C GLU A 164 -4.31 32.71 -8.70
N GLY A 165 -3.95 33.15 -7.50
CA GLY A 165 -4.90 33.71 -6.55
C GLY A 165 -5.80 32.72 -5.82
N LYS A 166 -5.85 31.44 -6.23
CA LYS A 166 -6.60 30.40 -5.50
C LYS A 166 -5.76 29.68 -4.46
N GLN A 167 -4.51 29.38 -4.77
CA GLN A 167 -3.56 28.73 -3.86
C GLN A 167 -2.39 29.65 -3.56
N ASN A 168 -2.09 29.85 -2.30
CA ASN A 168 -1.00 30.70 -1.83
C ASN A 168 0.41 30.22 -2.23
N PHE A 169 0.53 28.99 -2.71
CA PHE A 169 1.78 28.38 -3.20
C PHE A 169 1.83 28.25 -4.73
N TYR A 170 0.87 28.87 -5.47
CA TYR A 170 0.80 28.72 -6.92
C TYR A 170 2.04 29.25 -7.65
N ASP A 171 2.60 30.37 -7.21
CA ASP A 171 3.80 30.95 -7.83
C ASP A 171 4.99 29.99 -7.71
N GLN A 172 5.09 29.27 -6.59
CA GLN A 172 6.12 28.25 -6.42
C GLN A 172 5.86 27.05 -7.34
N LEU A 173 4.62 26.59 -7.48
CA LEU A 173 4.28 25.56 -8.46
C LEU A 173 4.67 25.99 -9.88
N LYS A 174 4.33 27.20 -10.27
CA LYS A 174 4.63 27.76 -11.60
C LYS A 174 6.14 27.83 -11.87
N PHE A 175 6.93 28.11 -10.86
CA PHE A 175 8.39 28.14 -10.97
C PHE A 175 9.02 26.75 -11.08
N GLU A 176 8.52 25.78 -10.33
CA GLU A 176 9.15 24.46 -10.17
C GLU A 176 8.62 23.40 -11.16
N VAL A 177 7.32 23.50 -11.57
CA VAL A 177 6.67 22.54 -12.44
C VAL A 177 6.93 22.94 -13.90
N THR A 178 7.99 22.42 -14.48
CA THR A 178 8.51 22.86 -15.80
C THR A 178 8.58 21.78 -16.85
N SER A 179 8.44 20.49 -16.50
CA SER A 179 8.51 19.37 -17.43
C SER A 179 7.18 18.61 -17.51
N GLN A 180 6.83 18.16 -18.74
CA GLN A 180 5.68 17.31 -19.02
C GLN A 180 5.98 15.80 -18.89
N ASP A 181 7.26 15.44 -18.75
CA ASP A 181 7.69 14.04 -18.74
C ASP A 181 7.80 13.44 -17.32
N THR A 182 7.30 14.17 -16.33
CA THR A 182 7.44 13.78 -14.92
C THR A 182 6.22 14.16 -14.11
N VAL A 183 6.14 13.59 -12.91
CA VAL A 183 5.11 13.91 -11.92
C VAL A 183 5.77 14.65 -10.75
N TYR A 184 5.12 15.70 -10.31
CA TYR A 184 5.55 16.51 -9.18
C TYR A 184 4.67 16.25 -7.96
N GLN A 185 5.15 16.64 -6.77
CA GLN A 185 4.37 16.63 -5.55
C GLN A 185 4.58 17.93 -4.76
N TRP A 186 3.49 18.55 -4.34
CA TRP A 186 3.55 19.57 -3.31
C TRP A 186 3.81 18.95 -1.93
N ARG A 187 4.91 19.35 -1.27
CA ARG A 187 5.37 18.80 0.01
C ARG A 187 5.26 19.80 1.17
N ARG A 188 4.24 20.65 1.17
CA ARG A 188 3.96 21.73 2.15
C ARG A 188 4.90 22.94 2.05
N GLN A 189 6.17 22.76 1.80
CA GLN A 189 7.20 23.83 1.77
C GLN A 189 7.97 23.88 0.46
N TYR A 190 7.92 22.82 -0.32
CA TYR A 190 8.63 22.72 -1.60
C TYR A 190 7.91 21.79 -2.58
N VAL A 191 8.24 21.94 -3.84
CA VAL A 191 7.81 21.02 -4.90
C VAL A 191 8.88 19.95 -5.09
N ARG A 192 8.47 18.71 -5.08
CA ARG A 192 9.35 17.57 -5.38
C ARG A 192 9.07 17.08 -6.79
N GLU A 193 10.08 17.06 -7.62
CA GLU A 193 10.05 16.40 -8.92
C GLU A 193 10.39 14.89 -8.78
N ASN A 194 9.65 14.03 -9.47
CA ASN A 194 9.91 12.58 -9.52
C ASN A 194 10.58 12.21 -10.84
N LYS A 195 11.90 12.38 -10.89
CA LYS A 195 12.72 12.30 -12.13
C LYS A 195 12.82 10.93 -12.82
N ASN A 196 12.21 9.88 -12.25
CA ASN A 196 12.43 8.51 -12.74
C ASN A 196 11.30 8.02 -13.67
N GLY A 197 10.47 8.92 -14.21
CA GLY A 197 9.36 8.55 -15.09
C GLY A 197 8.30 7.68 -14.41
N VAL A 198 8.14 7.82 -13.10
CA VAL A 198 7.15 7.08 -12.31
C VAL A 198 6.38 8.00 -11.36
N VAL A 199 5.15 7.64 -11.08
CA VAL A 199 4.32 8.29 -10.05
C VAL A 199 4.85 7.88 -8.68
N PRO A 200 4.93 8.81 -7.71
CA PRO A 200 5.25 8.43 -6.34
C PRO A 200 4.13 7.61 -5.72
N THR A 201 4.41 6.91 -4.63
CA THR A 201 3.36 6.19 -3.88
C THR A 201 2.18 7.12 -3.59
N LEU A 202 1.01 6.76 -4.10
CA LEU A 202 -0.23 7.45 -3.79
C LEU A 202 -0.66 7.13 -2.35
N THR A 203 -1.13 8.15 -1.65
CA THR A 203 -1.54 8.05 -0.24
C THR A 203 -2.97 8.54 -0.06
N ALA A 204 -3.69 8.02 0.91
CA ALA A 204 -5.09 8.37 1.16
C ALA A 204 -5.30 9.88 1.41
N ASN A 205 -4.32 10.58 2.00
CA ASN A 205 -4.41 12.00 2.29
C ASN A 205 -4.19 12.94 1.08
N MET A 206 -3.81 12.42 -0.09
CA MET A 206 -3.64 13.23 -1.30
C MET A 206 -4.95 13.83 -1.83
N GLY A 207 -6.09 13.26 -1.47
CA GLY A 207 -7.42 13.74 -1.86
C GLY A 207 -7.99 14.84 -0.98
N THR A 208 -7.41 15.10 0.18
CA THR A 208 -7.98 16.01 1.21
C THR A 208 -7.36 17.41 1.18
N GLY A 209 -6.78 17.83 0.04
CA GLY A 209 -6.14 19.15 -0.11
C GLY A 209 -4.82 19.29 0.64
N GLY A 210 -4.31 18.20 1.18
CA GLY A 210 -3.05 18.15 1.89
C GLY A 210 -1.84 18.10 0.95
N HIS A 211 -0.73 17.80 1.54
CA HIS A 211 0.53 17.53 0.86
C HIS A 211 0.51 16.17 0.14
N ASN A 212 1.50 15.93 -0.69
CA ASN A 212 1.67 14.69 -1.49
C ASN A 212 0.71 14.51 -2.65
N VAL A 213 -0.07 15.52 -3.01
CA VAL A 213 -0.90 15.47 -4.23
C VAL A 213 0.03 15.38 -5.44
N PRO A 214 -0.12 14.36 -6.30
CA PRO A 214 0.62 14.29 -7.55
C PRO A 214 0.13 15.36 -8.53
N LEU A 215 1.07 16.09 -9.11
CA LEU A 215 0.84 17.20 -10.03
C LEU A 215 1.54 16.93 -11.35
N ILE A 216 0.94 17.39 -12.43
CA ILE A 216 1.53 17.38 -13.77
C ILE A 216 1.44 18.75 -14.43
N LEU A 217 2.32 18.98 -15.40
CA LEU A 217 2.23 20.06 -16.36
C LEU A 217 1.51 19.51 -17.60
N THR A 218 0.41 20.14 -18.01
CA THR A 218 -0.35 19.74 -19.21
C THR A 218 0.31 20.23 -20.48
N ASP A 219 -0.12 19.72 -21.65
CA ASP A 219 0.33 20.16 -22.96
C ASP A 219 0.02 21.64 -23.22
N SER A 220 -1.01 22.18 -22.57
CA SER A 220 -1.35 23.62 -22.61
C SER A 220 -0.53 24.46 -21.62
N GLY A 221 0.39 23.88 -20.86
CA GLY A 221 1.21 24.59 -19.87
C GLY A 221 0.50 24.90 -18.56
N GLU A 222 -0.60 24.22 -18.27
CA GLU A 222 -1.36 24.37 -17.04
C GLU A 222 -0.96 23.31 -16.02
N ILE A 223 -1.06 23.63 -14.73
CA ILE A 223 -0.72 22.71 -13.64
C ILE A 223 -2.00 22.10 -13.07
N ARG A 224 -2.07 20.78 -13.01
CA ARG A 224 -3.21 20.08 -12.44
C ARG A 224 -2.81 18.87 -11.59
N LYS A 225 -3.73 18.44 -10.74
CA LYS A 225 -3.66 17.14 -10.05
C LYS A 225 -4.17 16.02 -10.97
N LEU A 226 -3.86 14.78 -10.63
CA LEU A 226 -4.41 13.61 -11.31
C LEU A 226 -5.91 13.48 -11.04
N THR A 227 -6.63 12.93 -12.01
CA THR A 227 -8.04 12.54 -11.85
C THR A 227 -8.15 11.22 -11.08
N PRO A 228 -9.35 10.88 -10.54
CA PRO A 228 -9.59 9.56 -9.94
C PRO A 228 -9.27 8.40 -10.90
N LYS A 229 -9.60 8.54 -12.18
CA LYS A 229 -9.30 7.53 -13.21
C LYS A 229 -7.78 7.34 -13.38
N GLU A 230 -7.03 8.43 -13.48
CA GLU A 230 -5.57 8.37 -13.61
C GLU A 230 -4.92 7.81 -12.35
N THR A 231 -5.44 8.14 -11.16
CA THR A 231 -4.95 7.55 -9.89
C THR A 231 -5.27 6.05 -9.77
N PHE A 232 -6.29 5.57 -10.47
CA PHE A 232 -6.62 4.16 -10.55
C PHE A 232 -5.73 3.40 -11.55
N ASN A 233 -5.25 4.08 -12.59
CA ASN A 233 -4.42 3.48 -13.62
C ASN A 233 -2.93 3.31 -13.21
N VAL A 234 -2.52 3.94 -12.10
CA VAL A 234 -1.13 3.93 -11.62
C VAL A 234 -0.94 3.21 -10.30
#